data_81b06c1f571cc25cd485612da151507f
#
_entry.id   81b06c1f571cc25cd485612da151507f
#
_cell.length_a   1.000
_cell.length_b   1.000
_cell.length_c   1.000
_cell.angle_alpha   90.00
_cell.angle_beta   90.00
_cell.angle_gamma   90.00
#
_symmetry.space_group_name_H-M   'P 1'
#
loop_
_entity.id
_entity.type
_entity.pdbx_description
1 polymer ?
#
loop_
_entity_poly.entity_id
_entity_poly.type
_entity_poly.pdbx_seq_one_letter_code
_entity_poly.pdbx_strand_id
1 'polypeptide(L)'
;MTAPPLCILMATFNGGRYLREQIASIQAQTRRDWVLLARDDGSVDGTRDILRELAKQEPRMTLVGADEGRGLGAASNFGALMARALRSDSRIFFFSDQDDVWLPDKLEKQAAAFPDGGGEPGPLLVHSDLRVVGESLAPIAPSFMAHMALDPRPADPLGYLLTRNFVTGCATAANRSLMEYALPIPPDAIMHDWWLALLAGAWGGIDYIDEALVLYRQHGSNTIGAKSFWHGLNPTHNWWAGWRAGNREFRATLTQAEALLSHGDGRNRLPEAALELAAAYAEILDLGKKDRLARAGQLGLRQGNRLLQLILYARLMTLHQR
;
A
#
# COMPACT_ATOMS: atom_id res chain seq x y z
N MET A 1 8.21 -29.36 14.24
CA MET A 1 7.65 -28.05 14.65
C MET A 1 6.70 -27.63 13.54
N THR A 2 5.48 -27.25 13.86
CA THR A 2 4.53 -26.68 12.88
C THR A 2 5.07 -25.32 12.40
N ALA A 3 4.91 -25.03 11.10
CA ALA A 3 5.28 -23.72 10.55
C ALA A 3 4.54 -22.59 11.31
N PRO A 4 5.17 -21.42 11.54
CA PRO A 4 4.47 -20.30 12.17
C PRO A 4 3.28 -19.86 11.32
N PRO A 5 2.17 -19.43 11.94
CA PRO A 5 0.97 -19.06 11.20
C PRO A 5 1.19 -17.81 10.34
N LEU A 6 0.43 -17.73 9.24
CA LEU A 6 0.29 -16.51 8.47
C LEU A 6 -0.43 -15.45 9.33
N CYS A 7 0.00 -14.18 9.28
CA CYS A 7 -0.62 -13.11 10.05
C CYS A 7 -1.35 -12.13 9.13
N ILE A 8 -2.64 -11.94 9.36
CA ILE A 8 -3.48 -10.99 8.61
C ILE A 8 -3.68 -9.76 9.48
N LEU A 9 -3.43 -8.59 8.93
CA LEU A 9 -3.57 -7.28 9.56
C LEU A 9 -4.76 -6.56 8.94
N MET A 10 -5.83 -6.35 9.70
CA MET A 10 -7.03 -5.68 9.24
C MET A 10 -7.21 -4.34 9.95
N ALA A 11 -7.16 -3.25 9.20
CA ALA A 11 -7.52 -1.92 9.70
C ALA A 11 -8.98 -1.61 9.35
N THR A 12 -9.73 -1.06 10.33
CA THR A 12 -11.13 -0.69 10.12
C THR A 12 -11.40 0.75 10.56
N PHE A 13 -12.30 1.42 9.82
CA PHE A 13 -12.88 2.71 10.16
C PHE A 13 -14.21 2.91 9.44
N ASN A 14 -15.34 2.92 10.19
CA ASN A 14 -16.69 3.07 9.65
C ASN A 14 -17.02 2.08 8.51
N GLY A 15 -16.65 0.80 8.70
CA GLY A 15 -16.75 -0.27 7.70
C GLY A 15 -17.83 -1.30 7.96
N GLY A 16 -18.75 -1.06 8.91
CA GLY A 16 -19.72 -2.04 9.37
C GLY A 16 -20.55 -2.67 8.26
N ARG A 17 -20.76 -1.97 7.15
CA ARG A 17 -21.54 -2.44 6.00
C ARG A 17 -20.95 -3.67 5.31
N TYR A 18 -19.61 -3.72 5.16
CA TYR A 18 -18.93 -4.74 4.35
C TYR A 18 -18.09 -5.72 5.18
N LEU A 19 -17.79 -5.36 6.43
CA LEU A 19 -16.86 -6.06 7.30
C LEU A 19 -17.15 -7.56 7.45
N ARG A 20 -18.43 -7.95 7.59
CA ARG A 20 -18.81 -9.37 7.71
C ARG A 20 -18.48 -10.18 6.48
N GLU A 21 -18.68 -9.60 5.29
CA GLU A 21 -18.37 -10.25 4.01
C GLU A 21 -16.86 -10.41 3.83
N GLN A 22 -16.08 -9.38 4.18
CA GLN A 22 -14.63 -9.47 4.15
C GLN A 22 -14.09 -10.54 5.11
N ILE A 23 -14.54 -10.56 6.36
CA ILE A 23 -14.09 -11.58 7.32
C ILE A 23 -14.53 -12.99 6.88
N ALA A 24 -15.73 -13.16 6.35
CA ALA A 24 -16.17 -14.43 5.78
C ALA A 24 -15.27 -14.91 4.63
N SER A 25 -14.77 -13.99 3.77
CA SER A 25 -13.83 -14.33 2.71
C SER A 25 -12.46 -14.79 3.23
N ILE A 26 -12.01 -14.23 4.35
CA ILE A 26 -10.79 -14.68 5.05
C ILE A 26 -11.01 -16.06 5.66
N GLN A 27 -12.16 -16.30 6.28
CA GLN A 27 -12.52 -17.61 6.83
C GLN A 27 -12.63 -18.70 5.75
N ALA A 28 -12.98 -18.31 4.52
CA ALA A 28 -13.10 -19.21 3.37
C ALA A 28 -11.77 -19.54 2.68
N GLN A 29 -10.62 -18.99 3.10
CA GLN A 29 -9.32 -19.26 2.48
C GLN A 29 -8.96 -20.75 2.51
N THR A 30 -8.30 -21.25 1.47
CA THR A 30 -7.80 -22.64 1.39
C THR A 30 -6.78 -22.93 2.49
N ARG A 31 -5.86 -22.01 2.75
CA ARG A 31 -4.94 -22.05 3.89
C ARG A 31 -5.71 -21.77 5.19
N ARG A 32 -5.49 -22.61 6.20
CA ARG A 32 -6.20 -22.55 7.51
C ARG A 32 -5.30 -22.11 8.66
N ASP A 33 -4.00 -22.10 8.47
CA ASP A 33 -2.94 -21.76 9.43
C ASP A 33 -2.69 -20.24 9.49
N TRP A 34 -3.72 -19.47 9.75
CA TRP A 34 -3.62 -18.01 9.86
C TRP A 34 -4.17 -17.50 11.18
N VAL A 35 -3.69 -16.33 11.58
CA VAL A 35 -4.24 -15.48 12.63
C VAL A 35 -4.63 -14.12 12.06
N LEU A 36 -5.69 -13.51 12.59
CA LEU A 36 -6.17 -12.19 12.19
C LEU A 36 -6.04 -11.22 13.36
N LEU A 37 -5.27 -10.16 13.15
CA LEU A 37 -5.21 -9.01 14.06
C LEU A 37 -6.05 -7.89 13.45
N ALA A 38 -7.12 -7.47 14.12
CA ALA A 38 -7.98 -6.39 13.68
C ALA A 38 -7.91 -5.20 14.63
N ARG A 39 -7.78 -3.98 14.11
CA ARG A 39 -7.79 -2.74 14.87
C ARG A 39 -8.77 -1.74 14.27
N ASP A 40 -9.65 -1.25 15.11
CA ASP A 40 -10.60 -0.19 14.75
C ASP A 40 -10.05 1.19 15.07
N ASP A 41 -10.13 2.10 14.12
CA ASP A 41 -9.57 3.45 14.21
C ASP A 41 -10.56 4.51 14.73
N GLY A 42 -11.51 4.10 15.55
CA GLY A 42 -12.47 5.01 16.17
C GLY A 42 -13.81 5.10 15.44
N SER A 43 -14.30 3.98 14.89
CA SER A 43 -15.60 3.90 14.22
C SER A 43 -16.78 4.29 15.11
N VAL A 44 -17.81 4.84 14.48
CA VAL A 44 -19.06 5.28 15.11
C VAL A 44 -20.33 4.64 14.49
N ASP A 45 -20.15 3.72 13.52
CA ASP A 45 -21.22 3.12 12.70
C ASP A 45 -21.59 1.66 13.09
N GLY A 46 -21.15 1.19 14.27
CA GLY A 46 -21.35 -0.20 14.69
C GLY A 46 -20.25 -1.18 14.30
N THR A 47 -19.23 -0.75 13.56
CA THR A 47 -18.06 -1.60 13.19
C THR A 47 -17.44 -2.31 14.39
N ARG A 48 -17.27 -1.61 15.52
CA ARG A 48 -16.68 -2.17 16.75
C ARG A 48 -17.49 -3.33 17.33
N ASP A 49 -18.82 -3.23 17.29
CA ASP A 49 -19.69 -4.27 17.84
C ASP A 49 -19.65 -5.52 16.95
N ILE A 50 -19.62 -5.33 15.64
CA ILE A 50 -19.42 -6.41 14.66
C ILE A 50 -18.07 -7.11 14.90
N LEU A 51 -16.98 -6.35 15.06
CA LEU A 51 -15.65 -6.91 15.36
C LEU A 51 -15.66 -7.74 16.66
N ARG A 52 -16.27 -7.22 17.74
CA ARG A 52 -16.37 -7.94 19.03
C ARG A 52 -17.19 -9.22 18.90
N GLU A 53 -18.27 -9.18 18.15
CA GLU A 53 -19.10 -10.37 17.89
C GLU A 53 -18.30 -11.43 17.10
N LEU A 54 -17.66 -11.05 16.00
CA LEU A 54 -16.90 -11.95 15.15
C LEU A 54 -15.69 -12.55 15.88
N ALA A 55 -14.99 -11.76 16.69
CA ALA A 55 -13.87 -12.25 17.49
C ALA A 55 -14.27 -13.29 18.56
N LYS A 56 -15.53 -13.27 19.05
CA LYS A 56 -16.04 -14.33 19.94
C LYS A 56 -16.30 -15.64 19.19
N GLN A 57 -16.58 -15.57 17.89
CA GLN A 57 -16.93 -16.74 17.07
C GLN A 57 -15.70 -17.33 16.36
N GLU A 58 -14.66 -16.54 16.12
CA GLU A 58 -13.43 -16.92 15.41
C GLU A 58 -12.21 -16.85 16.34
N PRO A 59 -11.77 -18.01 16.91
CA PRO A 59 -10.65 -18.04 17.86
C PRO A 59 -9.31 -17.54 17.30
N ARG A 60 -9.14 -17.53 15.96
CA ARG A 60 -7.92 -17.02 15.29
C ARG A 60 -7.93 -15.50 15.17
N MET A 61 -9.01 -14.81 15.55
CA MET A 61 -9.16 -13.36 15.47
C MET A 61 -8.88 -12.70 16.82
N THR A 62 -8.02 -11.70 16.81
CA THR A 62 -7.68 -10.89 17.99
C THR A 62 -7.90 -9.41 17.70
N LEU A 63 -8.61 -8.71 18.59
CA LEU A 63 -8.77 -7.26 18.53
C LEU A 63 -7.60 -6.58 19.22
N VAL A 64 -6.97 -5.62 18.51
CA VAL A 64 -5.82 -4.85 18.98
C VAL A 64 -6.30 -3.46 19.38
N GLY A 65 -5.94 -2.98 20.58
CA GLY A 65 -6.27 -1.62 21.02
C GLY A 65 -7.78 -1.37 21.15
N ALA A 66 -8.57 -2.36 21.56
CA ALA A 66 -10.03 -2.31 21.58
C ALA A 66 -10.61 -1.12 22.40
N ASP A 67 -9.83 -0.55 23.32
CA ASP A 67 -10.23 0.55 24.22
C ASP A 67 -9.55 1.88 23.87
N GLU A 68 -8.67 1.92 22.87
CA GLU A 68 -7.98 3.12 22.41
C GLU A 68 -8.91 3.94 21.50
N GLY A 69 -9.64 4.89 22.06
CA GLY A 69 -10.68 5.67 21.38
C GLY A 69 -10.19 6.77 20.43
N ARG A 70 -8.91 6.78 20.01
CA ARG A 70 -8.36 7.82 19.11
C ARG A 70 -8.08 7.26 17.74
N GLY A 71 -8.63 7.92 16.70
CA GLY A 71 -8.25 7.67 15.31
C GLY A 71 -6.79 8.07 15.07
N LEU A 72 -6.02 7.15 14.50
CA LEU A 72 -4.63 7.34 14.13
C LEU A 72 -4.47 7.73 12.66
N GLY A 73 -5.50 7.48 11.86
CA GLY A 73 -5.44 7.47 10.40
C GLY A 73 -4.89 6.14 9.85
N ALA A 74 -5.20 5.87 8.58
CA ALA A 74 -4.98 4.55 7.97
C ALA A 74 -3.52 4.06 8.09
N ALA A 75 -2.54 4.87 7.70
CA ALA A 75 -1.13 4.47 7.74
C ALA A 75 -0.65 4.12 9.17
N SER A 76 -0.97 4.96 10.15
CA SER A 76 -0.58 4.74 11.54
C SER A 76 -1.37 3.59 12.18
N ASN A 77 -2.62 3.35 11.76
CA ASN A 77 -3.42 2.22 12.19
C ASN A 77 -2.76 0.90 11.75
N PHE A 78 -2.34 0.80 10.49
CA PHE A 78 -1.54 -0.35 10.04
C PHE A 78 -0.18 -0.42 10.75
N GLY A 79 0.49 0.69 11.02
CA GLY A 79 1.72 0.72 11.80
C GLY A 79 1.57 0.11 13.20
N ALA A 80 0.47 0.40 13.90
CA ALA A 80 0.15 -0.20 15.19
C ALA A 80 -0.11 -1.72 15.08
N LEU A 81 -0.82 -2.16 14.04
CA LEU A 81 -1.02 -3.57 13.74
C LEU A 81 0.30 -4.29 13.45
N MET A 82 1.17 -3.70 12.64
CA MET A 82 2.50 -4.22 12.31
C MET A 82 3.35 -4.39 13.57
N ALA A 83 3.43 -3.37 14.43
CA ALA A 83 4.17 -3.43 15.70
C ALA A 83 3.62 -4.53 16.63
N ARG A 84 2.30 -4.76 16.66
CA ARG A 84 1.69 -5.85 17.41
C ARG A 84 2.00 -7.21 16.81
N ALA A 85 1.95 -7.33 15.50
CA ALA A 85 2.21 -8.58 14.77
C ALA A 85 3.64 -9.08 14.91
N LEU A 86 4.62 -8.19 14.95
CA LEU A 86 6.04 -8.52 15.16
C LEU A 86 6.35 -9.15 16.53
N ARG A 87 5.38 -9.12 17.48
CA ARG A 87 5.50 -9.84 18.75
C ARG A 87 5.16 -11.32 18.65
N SER A 88 4.66 -11.79 17.49
CA SER A 88 4.39 -13.19 17.19
C SER A 88 5.56 -13.83 16.44
N ASP A 89 5.51 -15.16 16.25
CA ASP A 89 6.49 -15.89 15.44
C ASP A 89 6.15 -15.92 13.95
N SER A 90 5.09 -15.21 13.52
CA SER A 90 4.69 -15.14 12.11
C SER A 90 5.81 -14.56 11.24
N ARG A 91 5.94 -15.09 10.02
CA ARG A 91 6.99 -14.69 9.07
C ARG A 91 6.44 -13.97 7.85
N ILE A 92 5.17 -14.19 7.52
CA ILE A 92 4.48 -13.58 6.39
C ILE A 92 3.25 -12.86 6.93
N PHE A 93 3.08 -11.60 6.51
CA PHE A 93 2.04 -10.68 6.96
C PHE A 93 1.24 -10.19 5.77
N PHE A 94 -0.09 -10.27 5.86
CA PHE A 94 -1.03 -9.84 4.83
C PHE A 94 -1.77 -8.61 5.32
N PHE A 95 -2.05 -7.69 4.42
CA PHE A 95 -2.81 -6.48 4.72
C PHE A 95 -4.23 -6.61 4.18
N SER A 96 -5.21 -6.20 4.97
CA SER A 96 -6.62 -6.30 4.64
C SER A 96 -7.34 -5.00 4.96
N ASP A 97 -8.02 -4.46 3.96
CA ASP A 97 -9.05 -3.46 4.19
C ASP A 97 -10.35 -4.14 4.64
N GLN A 98 -11.33 -3.35 5.07
CA GLN A 98 -12.56 -3.85 5.71
C GLN A 98 -13.69 -4.17 4.72
N ASP A 99 -13.53 -3.82 3.44
CA ASP A 99 -14.62 -3.64 2.47
C ASP A 99 -14.45 -4.42 1.16
N ASP A 100 -13.37 -5.20 1.05
CA ASP A 100 -13.07 -6.07 -0.09
C ASP A 100 -13.64 -7.48 0.08
N VAL A 101 -13.32 -8.37 -0.88
CA VAL A 101 -13.54 -9.81 -0.77
C VAL A 101 -12.31 -10.53 -1.31
N TRP A 102 -11.67 -11.37 -0.49
CA TRP A 102 -10.53 -12.16 -0.90
C TRP A 102 -10.95 -13.41 -1.65
N LEU A 103 -10.28 -13.73 -2.76
CA LEU A 103 -10.48 -15.01 -3.43
C LEU A 103 -9.89 -16.15 -2.60
N PRO A 104 -10.46 -17.38 -2.70
CA PRO A 104 -10.17 -18.47 -1.75
C PRO A 104 -8.70 -18.90 -1.68
N ASP A 105 -7.93 -18.70 -2.73
CA ASP A 105 -6.54 -19.11 -2.88
C ASP A 105 -5.51 -18.00 -2.67
N LYS A 106 -5.94 -16.81 -2.23
CA LYS A 106 -5.06 -15.66 -2.03
C LYS A 106 -3.93 -15.96 -1.06
N LEU A 107 -4.22 -16.46 0.14
CA LEU A 107 -3.19 -16.77 1.13
C LEU A 107 -2.20 -17.82 0.64
N GLU A 108 -2.69 -18.85 -0.04
CA GLU A 108 -1.87 -19.93 -0.58
C GLU A 108 -0.90 -19.42 -1.65
N LYS A 109 -1.41 -18.71 -2.65
CA LYS A 109 -0.62 -18.20 -3.78
C LYS A 109 0.42 -17.16 -3.34
N GLN A 110 0.01 -16.20 -2.50
CA GLN A 110 0.97 -15.21 -2.03
C GLN A 110 2.00 -15.79 -1.07
N ALA A 111 1.62 -16.71 -0.17
CA ALA A 111 2.58 -17.35 0.73
C ALA A 111 3.60 -18.21 -0.04
N ALA A 112 3.20 -18.86 -1.13
CA ALA A 112 4.08 -19.67 -1.96
C ALA A 112 5.16 -18.83 -2.71
N ALA A 113 4.95 -17.53 -2.89
CA ALA A 113 5.90 -16.63 -3.50
C ALA A 113 7.05 -16.22 -2.56
N PHE A 114 6.93 -16.50 -1.25
CA PHE A 114 8.02 -16.25 -0.30
C PHE A 114 8.94 -17.45 -0.21
N PRO A 115 10.23 -17.29 -0.52
CA PRO A 115 11.22 -18.36 -0.33
C PRO A 115 11.26 -18.75 1.17
N ASP A 116 11.44 -20.03 1.44
CA ASP A 116 11.57 -20.59 2.80
C ASP A 116 10.47 -20.16 3.80
N GLY A 117 9.25 -19.93 3.30
CA GLY A 117 8.12 -19.48 4.14
C GLY A 117 8.31 -18.11 4.77
N GLY A 118 9.03 -17.19 4.08
CA GLY A 118 9.24 -15.80 4.51
C GLY A 118 10.37 -15.60 5.51
N GLY A 119 11.26 -16.58 5.67
CA GLY A 119 12.35 -16.60 6.67
C GLY A 119 13.73 -16.21 6.16
N GLU A 120 13.95 -15.16 5.40
CA GLU A 120 15.23 -14.62 4.95
C GLU A 120 15.48 -14.78 3.43
N PRO A 121 16.32 -13.95 2.78
CA PRO A 121 17.40 -13.16 3.39
C PRO A 121 17.24 -11.63 3.35
N GLY A 122 16.18 -11.03 2.81
CA GLY A 122 16.03 -9.59 2.70
C GLY A 122 14.57 -9.12 2.76
N PRO A 123 14.34 -7.80 2.82
CA PRO A 123 13.01 -7.23 2.74
C PRO A 123 12.31 -7.64 1.44
N LEU A 124 11.16 -8.31 1.55
CA LEU A 124 10.38 -8.78 0.40
C LEU A 124 8.90 -8.43 0.57
N LEU A 125 8.35 -7.86 -0.48
CA LEU A 125 6.94 -7.56 -0.67
C LEU A 125 6.44 -8.36 -1.87
N VAL A 126 5.31 -9.05 -1.68
CA VAL A 126 4.59 -9.74 -2.76
C VAL A 126 3.24 -9.09 -2.93
N HIS A 127 2.92 -8.65 -4.14
CA HIS A 127 1.59 -8.12 -4.44
C HIS A 127 0.94 -8.85 -5.61
N SER A 128 -0.38 -8.71 -5.72
CA SER A 128 -1.15 -9.29 -6.82
C SER A 128 -1.98 -8.23 -7.53
N ASP A 129 -2.57 -8.58 -8.67
CA ASP A 129 -3.63 -7.77 -9.26
C ASP A 129 -4.93 -7.86 -8.43
N LEU A 130 -5.87 -7.01 -8.77
CA LEU A 130 -7.19 -6.89 -8.18
C LEU A 130 -8.26 -6.87 -9.28
N ARG A 131 -9.42 -7.45 -9.02
CA ARG A 131 -10.60 -7.25 -9.85
C ARG A 131 -11.42 -6.11 -9.28
N VAL A 132 -11.62 -5.06 -10.05
CA VAL A 132 -12.43 -3.90 -9.62
C VAL A 132 -13.90 -4.26 -9.72
N VAL A 133 -14.63 -4.08 -8.62
CA VAL A 133 -16.06 -4.36 -8.51
C VAL A 133 -16.81 -3.20 -7.86
N GLY A 134 -18.10 -3.09 -8.15
CA GLY A 134 -18.99 -2.13 -7.51
C GLY A 134 -19.43 -2.56 -6.10
N GLU A 135 -20.28 -1.77 -5.46
CA GLU A 135 -20.80 -2.04 -4.11
C GLU A 135 -21.43 -3.43 -3.96
N SER A 136 -22.15 -3.91 -4.97
CA SER A 136 -22.81 -5.24 -5.01
C SER A 136 -21.95 -6.34 -5.62
N LEU A 137 -20.63 -6.14 -5.72
CA LEU A 137 -19.67 -7.02 -6.40
C LEU A 137 -19.88 -7.15 -7.92
N ALA A 138 -20.71 -6.30 -8.53
CA ALA A 138 -20.82 -6.24 -9.99
C ALA A 138 -19.47 -5.88 -10.62
N PRO A 139 -19.01 -6.60 -11.64
CA PRO A 139 -17.71 -6.37 -12.27
C PRO A 139 -17.62 -4.99 -12.93
N ILE A 140 -16.53 -4.25 -12.67
CA ILE A 140 -16.20 -2.97 -13.33
C ILE A 140 -14.99 -3.17 -14.25
N ALA A 141 -13.91 -3.78 -13.76
CA ALA A 141 -12.73 -4.08 -14.54
C ALA A 141 -12.07 -5.39 -14.06
N PRO A 142 -11.57 -6.23 -15.00
CA PRO A 142 -10.95 -7.51 -14.64
C PRO A 142 -9.56 -7.34 -13.99
N SER A 143 -8.88 -6.22 -14.24
CA SER A 143 -7.55 -5.89 -13.73
C SER A 143 -7.50 -4.44 -13.27
N PHE A 144 -7.07 -4.22 -12.04
CA PHE A 144 -6.82 -2.89 -11.49
C PHE A 144 -5.58 -2.26 -12.13
N MET A 145 -4.53 -3.05 -12.36
CA MET A 145 -3.29 -2.58 -13.00
C MET A 145 -3.59 -1.99 -14.37
N ALA A 146 -4.33 -2.72 -15.21
CA ALA A 146 -4.73 -2.25 -16.52
C ALA A 146 -5.69 -1.05 -16.44
N HIS A 147 -6.66 -1.08 -15.52
CA HIS A 147 -7.66 -0.02 -15.32
C HIS A 147 -7.02 1.31 -14.93
N MET A 148 -5.98 1.27 -14.09
CA MET A 148 -5.24 2.43 -13.60
C MET A 148 -4.02 2.78 -14.46
N ALA A 149 -3.76 2.03 -15.54
CA ALA A 149 -2.55 2.16 -16.37
C ALA A 149 -1.27 2.15 -15.51
N LEU A 150 -1.15 1.16 -14.62
CA LEU A 150 0.02 0.90 -13.79
C LEU A 150 0.89 -0.17 -14.44
N ASP A 151 2.21 -0.03 -14.28
CA ASP A 151 3.16 -1.09 -14.59
C ASP A 151 3.46 -1.86 -13.29
N PRO A 152 3.04 -3.13 -13.16
CA PRO A 152 3.27 -3.89 -11.93
C PRO A 152 4.70 -4.44 -11.80
N ARG A 153 5.51 -4.36 -12.87
CA ARG A 153 6.91 -4.83 -12.92
C ARG A 153 7.81 -3.81 -13.61
N PRO A 154 7.90 -2.56 -13.10
CA PRO A 154 8.76 -1.56 -13.72
C PRO A 154 10.22 -1.99 -13.64
N ALA A 155 10.99 -1.65 -14.67
CA ALA A 155 12.43 -1.99 -14.73
C ALA A 155 13.24 -1.36 -13.58
N ASP A 156 12.79 -0.23 -13.05
CA ASP A 156 13.28 0.42 -11.84
C ASP A 156 12.10 0.64 -10.87
N PRO A 157 11.84 -0.31 -9.96
CA PRO A 157 10.74 -0.20 -9.01
C PRO A 157 10.86 1.02 -8.08
N LEU A 158 12.05 1.32 -7.57
CA LEU A 158 12.24 2.44 -6.65
C LEU A 158 12.02 3.78 -7.35
N GLY A 159 12.62 4.00 -8.51
CA GLY A 159 12.43 5.23 -9.29
C GLY A 159 10.96 5.46 -9.67
N TYR A 160 10.23 4.38 -9.98
CA TYR A 160 8.78 4.48 -10.22
C TYR A 160 8.02 4.84 -8.94
N LEU A 161 8.30 4.16 -7.82
CA LEU A 161 7.64 4.35 -6.53
C LEU A 161 7.90 5.71 -5.89
N LEU A 162 9.03 6.34 -6.18
CA LEU A 162 9.27 7.73 -5.74
C LEU A 162 8.21 8.69 -6.27
N THR A 163 7.61 8.41 -7.43
CA THR A 163 6.64 9.31 -8.07
C THR A 163 5.22 8.79 -8.07
N ARG A 164 5.01 7.47 -7.98
CA ARG A 164 3.70 6.84 -8.08
C ARG A 164 3.69 5.44 -7.45
N ASN A 165 2.66 5.14 -6.67
CA ASN A 165 2.45 3.80 -6.14
C ASN A 165 1.80 2.88 -7.18
N PHE A 166 2.30 1.65 -7.32
CA PHE A 166 1.66 0.56 -8.07
C PHE A 166 1.26 -0.61 -7.16
N VAL A 167 1.54 -0.52 -5.86
CA VAL A 167 1.19 -1.54 -4.88
C VAL A 167 -0.08 -1.12 -4.15
N THR A 168 -1.02 -2.03 -3.97
CA THR A 168 -2.27 -1.77 -3.24
C THR A 168 -2.28 -2.61 -1.96
N GLY A 169 -2.54 -1.97 -0.81
CA GLY A 169 -2.43 -2.58 0.51
C GLY A 169 -3.19 -3.90 0.63
N CYS A 170 -4.47 -3.94 0.28
CA CYS A 170 -5.29 -5.16 0.38
C CYS A 170 -4.84 -6.33 -0.51
N ALA A 171 -3.99 -6.07 -1.51
CA ALA A 171 -3.39 -7.07 -2.38
C ALA A 171 -1.96 -7.46 -1.98
N THR A 172 -1.45 -6.96 -0.85
CA THR A 172 -0.05 -7.04 -0.46
C THR A 172 0.20 -8.05 0.65
N ALA A 173 1.33 -8.73 0.57
CA ALA A 173 1.95 -9.48 1.66
C ALA A 173 3.41 -9.04 1.83
N ALA A 174 3.94 -9.11 3.05
CA ALA A 174 5.30 -8.73 3.40
C ALA A 174 5.95 -9.79 4.28
N ASN A 175 7.26 -10.00 4.15
CA ASN A 175 7.99 -10.82 5.10
C ASN A 175 8.35 -10.06 6.37
N ARG A 176 8.81 -10.79 7.39
CA ARG A 176 9.21 -10.21 8.69
C ARG A 176 10.30 -9.16 8.54
N SER A 177 11.30 -9.41 7.72
CA SER A 177 12.41 -8.48 7.48
C SER A 177 11.88 -7.11 7.00
N LEU A 178 11.01 -7.07 6.00
CA LEU A 178 10.40 -5.83 5.54
C LEU A 178 9.57 -5.13 6.63
N MET A 179 8.79 -5.89 7.41
CA MET A 179 7.99 -5.35 8.51
C MET A 179 8.86 -4.68 9.59
N GLU A 180 10.00 -5.29 9.94
CA GLU A 180 10.96 -4.76 10.91
C GLU A 180 11.65 -3.50 10.39
N TYR A 181 12.02 -3.49 9.10
CA TYR A 181 12.58 -2.30 8.45
C TYR A 181 11.59 -1.13 8.35
N ALA A 182 10.31 -1.40 8.16
CA ALA A 182 9.31 -0.37 7.92
C ALA A 182 8.87 0.39 9.18
N LEU A 183 9.18 -0.10 10.38
CA LEU A 183 8.74 0.51 11.62
C LEU A 183 9.82 1.38 12.28
N PRO A 184 9.41 2.51 12.88
CA PRO A 184 8.06 3.08 12.84
C PRO A 184 7.73 3.65 11.46
N ILE A 185 6.47 3.54 11.02
CA ILE A 185 6.01 4.25 9.82
C ILE A 185 6.11 5.76 10.10
N PRO A 186 6.86 6.54 9.31
CA PRO A 186 7.00 7.97 9.54
C PRO A 186 5.68 8.71 9.28
N PRO A 187 5.42 9.84 9.98
CA PRO A 187 4.22 10.64 9.77
C PRO A 187 4.05 11.14 8.33
N ASP A 188 5.15 11.32 7.63
CA ASP A 188 5.20 11.80 6.26
C ASP A 188 5.01 10.68 5.21
N ALA A 189 4.86 9.43 5.63
CA ALA A 189 4.46 8.35 4.74
C ALA A 189 3.03 8.58 4.26
N ILE A 190 2.83 8.62 2.95
CA ILE A 190 1.51 8.87 2.34
C ILE A 190 0.53 7.79 2.72
N MET A 191 0.98 6.51 2.63
CA MET A 191 0.22 5.33 3.00
C MET A 191 1.18 4.18 3.37
N HIS A 192 0.73 3.25 4.22
CA HIS A 192 1.54 2.13 4.69
C HIS A 192 2.05 1.22 3.56
N ASP A 193 1.21 0.93 2.57
CA ASP A 193 1.54 0.10 1.42
C ASP A 193 2.59 0.76 0.52
N TRP A 194 2.47 2.06 0.27
CA TRP A 194 3.47 2.80 -0.48
C TRP A 194 4.80 2.88 0.25
N TRP A 195 4.76 3.05 1.58
CA TRP A 195 5.95 3.05 2.41
C TRP A 195 6.67 1.70 2.38
N LEU A 196 5.94 0.60 2.54
CA LEU A 196 6.47 -0.76 2.41
C LEU A 196 7.07 -1.01 1.03
N ALA A 197 6.37 -0.57 -0.03
CA ALA A 197 6.82 -0.72 -1.41
C ALA A 197 8.12 0.06 -1.68
N LEU A 198 8.27 1.29 -1.18
CA LEU A 198 9.51 2.07 -1.28
C LEU A 198 10.68 1.34 -0.63
N LEU A 199 10.50 0.83 0.58
CA LEU A 199 11.53 0.08 1.28
C LEU A 199 11.88 -1.22 0.55
N ALA A 200 10.89 -2.00 0.15
CA ALA A 200 11.11 -3.22 -0.62
C ALA A 200 11.80 -2.92 -1.97
N GLY A 201 11.37 -1.87 -2.68
CA GLY A 201 11.97 -1.43 -3.94
C GLY A 201 13.43 -0.99 -3.79
N ALA A 202 13.79 -0.37 -2.66
CA ALA A 202 15.18 0.01 -2.36
C ALA A 202 16.12 -1.22 -2.25
N TRP A 203 15.59 -2.37 -1.84
CA TRP A 203 16.31 -3.64 -1.74
C TRP A 203 16.12 -4.56 -2.96
N GLY A 204 15.31 -4.15 -3.95
CA GLY A 204 14.95 -4.99 -5.09
C GLY A 204 14.00 -6.15 -4.75
N GLY A 205 13.36 -6.08 -3.58
CA GLY A 205 12.51 -7.14 -3.02
C GLY A 205 11.01 -6.92 -3.29
N ILE A 206 10.60 -6.73 -4.54
CA ILE A 206 9.19 -6.69 -4.93
C ILE A 206 8.91 -7.81 -5.93
N ASP A 207 7.91 -8.63 -5.64
CA ASP A 207 7.40 -9.64 -6.56
C ASP A 207 5.92 -9.44 -6.84
N TYR A 208 5.48 -9.82 -8.04
CA TYR A 208 4.13 -9.64 -8.53
C TYR A 208 3.51 -10.93 -9.04
N ILE A 209 2.35 -11.26 -8.53
CA ILE A 209 1.51 -12.36 -9.00
C ILE A 209 0.52 -11.80 -10.04
N ASP A 210 0.66 -12.23 -11.28
CA ASP A 210 -0.17 -11.80 -12.41
C ASP A 210 -1.55 -12.49 -12.40
N GLU A 211 -2.20 -12.41 -11.24
CA GLU A 211 -3.56 -12.88 -11.02
C GLU A 211 -4.28 -11.91 -10.08
N ALA A 212 -5.57 -11.67 -10.35
CA ALA A 212 -6.43 -10.93 -9.41
C ALA A 212 -6.84 -11.85 -8.26
N LEU A 213 -6.35 -11.58 -7.06
CA LEU A 213 -6.63 -12.38 -5.85
C LEU A 213 -7.60 -11.69 -4.88
N VAL A 214 -8.08 -10.51 -5.22
CA VAL A 214 -9.02 -9.70 -4.41
C VAL A 214 -10.08 -9.11 -5.32
N LEU A 215 -11.34 -9.12 -4.89
CA LEU A 215 -12.40 -8.30 -5.43
C LEU A 215 -12.33 -6.94 -4.72
N TYR A 216 -11.77 -5.95 -5.39
CA TYR A 216 -11.56 -4.60 -4.87
C TYR A 216 -12.84 -3.77 -5.04
N ARG A 217 -13.52 -3.50 -3.93
CA ARG A 217 -14.82 -2.86 -3.93
C ARG A 217 -14.71 -1.34 -4.06
N GLN A 218 -15.49 -0.78 -4.98
CA GLN A 218 -15.62 0.66 -5.17
C GLN A 218 -16.95 1.15 -4.60
N HIS A 219 -16.88 2.09 -3.65
CA HIS A 219 -18.02 2.79 -3.05
C HIS A 219 -17.65 4.22 -2.67
N GLY A 220 -18.63 5.02 -2.28
CA GLY A 220 -18.45 6.48 -2.07
C GLY A 220 -17.51 6.87 -0.92
N SER A 221 -17.18 5.94 -0.02
CA SER A 221 -16.35 6.17 1.19
C SER A 221 -14.96 5.54 1.12
N ASN A 222 -14.50 5.03 -0.03
CA ASN A 222 -13.11 4.56 -0.16
C ASN A 222 -12.13 5.71 0.10
N THR A 223 -11.10 5.45 0.90
CA THR A 223 -10.03 6.43 1.21
C THR A 223 -9.26 6.79 -0.06
N ILE A 224 -8.92 5.79 -0.88
CA ILE A 224 -8.33 5.94 -2.21
C ILE A 224 -9.18 5.09 -3.16
N GLY A 225 -10.14 5.70 -3.84
CA GLY A 225 -10.97 4.99 -4.82
C GLY A 225 -10.23 4.77 -6.14
N ALA A 226 -10.49 3.66 -6.83
CA ALA A 226 -10.08 3.43 -8.23
C ALA A 226 -10.86 4.36 -9.17
N LYS A 227 -10.67 5.67 -9.03
CA LYS A 227 -11.16 6.61 -10.04
C LYS A 227 -10.34 6.33 -11.28
N SER A 228 -11.00 5.78 -12.31
CA SER A 228 -10.36 5.53 -13.60
C SER A 228 -9.48 6.72 -14.00
N PHE A 229 -8.26 6.44 -14.47
CA PHE A 229 -7.37 7.43 -15.06
C PHE A 229 -8.11 8.40 -16.01
N TRP A 230 -9.06 7.90 -16.78
CA TRP A 230 -9.88 8.66 -17.72
C TRP A 230 -10.89 9.61 -17.06
N HIS A 231 -11.28 9.35 -15.80
CA HIS A 231 -12.21 10.22 -15.05
C HIS A 231 -11.57 11.57 -14.70
N GLY A 232 -10.27 11.60 -14.44
CA GLY A 232 -9.49 12.82 -14.21
C GLY A 232 -9.29 13.69 -15.45
N LEU A 233 -9.53 13.15 -16.65
CA LEU A 233 -9.42 13.84 -17.94
C LEU A 233 -10.75 14.41 -18.42
N ASN A 234 -11.85 14.25 -17.67
CA ASN A 234 -13.15 14.79 -18.06
C ASN A 234 -13.12 16.33 -18.06
N PRO A 235 -13.33 17.01 -19.21
CA PRO A 235 -13.25 18.46 -19.30
C PRO A 235 -14.32 19.22 -18.52
N THR A 236 -15.38 18.51 -18.03
CA THR A 236 -16.41 19.09 -17.19
C THR A 236 -15.99 19.21 -15.71
N HIS A 237 -14.87 18.60 -15.31
CA HIS A 237 -14.31 18.73 -13.97
C HIS A 237 -13.50 20.02 -13.84
N ASN A 238 -13.50 20.59 -12.64
CA ASN A 238 -12.67 21.76 -12.30
C ASN A 238 -11.18 21.36 -12.38
N TRP A 239 -10.59 21.45 -13.58
CA TRP A 239 -9.22 21.01 -13.88
C TRP A 239 -8.17 21.74 -13.02
N TRP A 240 -8.45 22.99 -12.61
CA TRP A 240 -7.58 23.72 -11.70
C TRP A 240 -7.53 23.09 -10.29
N ALA A 241 -8.69 22.61 -9.80
CA ALA A 241 -8.71 21.90 -8.52
C ALA A 241 -7.97 20.57 -8.61
N GLY A 242 -8.12 19.83 -9.71
CA GLY A 242 -7.38 18.61 -9.99
C GLY A 242 -5.86 18.84 -10.10
N TRP A 243 -5.46 19.92 -10.80
CA TRP A 243 -4.05 20.32 -10.91
C TRP A 243 -3.44 20.63 -9.54
N ARG A 244 -4.14 21.43 -8.71
CA ARG A 244 -3.68 21.76 -7.35
C ARG A 244 -3.62 20.53 -6.44
N ALA A 245 -4.57 19.63 -6.54
CA ALA A 245 -4.58 18.38 -5.79
C ALA A 245 -3.35 17.52 -6.16
N GLY A 246 -3.11 17.31 -7.45
CA GLY A 246 -1.96 16.56 -7.91
C GLY A 246 -0.61 17.24 -7.61
N ASN A 247 -0.56 18.58 -7.51
CA ASN A 247 0.64 19.28 -7.06
C ASN A 247 0.90 19.06 -5.56
N ARG A 248 -0.15 18.97 -4.73
CA ARG A 248 0.01 18.60 -3.31
C ARG A 248 0.49 17.17 -3.16
N GLU A 249 -0.11 16.27 -3.92
CA GLU A 249 0.30 14.86 -3.95
C GLU A 249 1.77 14.71 -4.39
N PHE A 250 2.18 15.40 -5.46
CA PHE A 250 3.57 15.41 -5.90
C PHE A 250 4.52 15.95 -4.81
N ARG A 251 4.14 17.01 -4.08
CA ARG A 251 4.95 17.50 -2.96
C ARG A 251 5.02 16.48 -1.82
N ALA A 252 3.94 15.79 -1.54
CA ALA A 252 3.92 14.73 -0.54
C ALA A 252 4.88 13.58 -0.90
N THR A 253 5.05 13.27 -2.19
CA THR A 253 6.05 12.26 -2.60
C THR A 253 7.49 12.72 -2.35
N LEU A 254 7.78 14.01 -2.48
CA LEU A 254 9.11 14.55 -2.13
C LEU A 254 9.36 14.48 -0.62
N THR A 255 8.38 14.87 0.19
CA THR A 255 8.47 14.76 1.66
C THR A 255 8.61 13.30 2.11
N GLN A 256 7.90 12.37 1.47
CA GLN A 256 8.07 10.93 1.72
C GLN A 256 9.47 10.42 1.33
N ALA A 257 10.10 10.98 0.27
CA ALA A 257 11.48 10.67 -0.08
C ALA A 257 12.47 11.18 0.98
N GLU A 258 12.25 12.37 1.56
CA GLU A 258 13.02 12.86 2.70
C GLU A 258 12.87 11.97 3.94
N ALA A 259 11.64 11.51 4.20
CA ALA A 259 11.39 10.54 5.27
C ALA A 259 12.15 9.23 5.03
N LEU A 260 12.24 8.77 3.78
CA LEU A 260 13.02 7.58 3.41
C LEU A 260 14.52 7.75 3.69
N LEU A 261 15.08 8.92 3.40
CA LEU A 261 16.48 9.26 3.73
C LEU A 261 16.72 9.22 5.23
N SER A 262 15.86 9.89 6.00
CA SER A 262 15.97 9.95 7.47
C SER A 262 15.81 8.57 8.12
N HIS A 263 14.99 7.70 7.54
CA HIS A 263 14.79 6.33 8.00
C HIS A 263 16.02 5.45 7.72
N GLY A 264 16.67 5.68 6.58
CA GLY A 264 17.85 4.93 6.15
C GLY A 264 19.15 5.26 6.91
N ASP A 265 19.21 6.37 7.63
CA ASP A 265 20.41 6.82 8.37
C ASP A 265 20.66 6.06 9.69
N GLY A 266 19.73 5.22 10.13
CA GLY A 266 19.77 4.47 11.38
C GLY A 266 20.29 3.03 11.25
N ARG A 267 19.76 2.16 12.13
CA ARG A 267 20.07 0.72 12.15
C ARG A 267 19.67 0.00 10.85
N ASN A 268 18.75 0.59 10.09
CA ASN A 268 18.15 0.07 8.87
C ASN A 268 18.74 0.78 7.64
N ARG A 269 20.06 0.82 7.50
CA ARG A 269 20.72 1.53 6.42
C ARG A 269 20.32 0.93 5.06
N LEU A 270 19.64 1.75 4.26
CA LEU A 270 19.30 1.40 2.88
C LEU A 270 20.55 1.27 2.00
N PRO A 271 20.47 0.56 0.86
CA PRO A 271 21.53 0.54 -0.13
C PRO A 271 21.91 1.96 -0.56
N GLU A 272 23.20 2.23 -0.75
CA GLU A 272 23.72 3.56 -1.08
C GLU A 272 23.07 4.13 -2.35
N ALA A 273 22.94 3.30 -3.38
CA ALA A 273 22.28 3.70 -4.63
C ALA A 273 20.81 4.13 -4.42
N ALA A 274 20.09 3.51 -3.47
CA ALA A 274 18.71 3.89 -3.13
C ALA A 274 18.68 5.23 -2.39
N LEU A 275 19.64 5.48 -1.49
CA LEU A 275 19.78 6.77 -0.80
C LEU A 275 20.12 7.90 -1.78
N GLU A 276 21.06 7.67 -2.70
CA GLU A 276 21.43 8.64 -3.74
C GLU A 276 20.22 8.98 -4.64
N LEU A 277 19.46 7.97 -5.07
CA LEU A 277 18.28 8.16 -5.89
C LEU A 277 17.20 8.96 -5.14
N ALA A 278 16.92 8.60 -3.88
CA ALA A 278 15.93 9.28 -3.05
C ALA A 278 16.34 10.73 -2.75
N ALA A 279 17.63 11.00 -2.46
CA ALA A 279 18.15 12.35 -2.23
C ALA A 279 18.03 13.21 -3.50
N ALA A 280 18.47 12.68 -4.63
CA ALA A 280 18.39 13.39 -5.90
C ALA A 280 16.93 13.69 -6.33
N TYR A 281 15.99 12.83 -5.94
CA TYR A 281 14.57 13.08 -6.15
C TYR A 281 14.01 14.11 -5.17
N ALA A 282 14.31 14.01 -3.89
CA ALA A 282 13.84 14.94 -2.86
C ALA A 282 14.23 16.39 -3.16
N GLU A 283 15.43 16.61 -3.67
CA GLU A 283 16.00 17.92 -4.01
C GLU A 283 15.61 18.42 -5.41
N ILE A 284 14.79 17.68 -6.17
CA ILE A 284 14.56 17.99 -7.60
C ILE A 284 13.94 19.38 -7.82
N LEU A 285 13.13 19.87 -6.87
CA LEU A 285 12.52 21.21 -6.96
C LEU A 285 13.50 22.35 -6.60
N ASP A 286 14.65 22.07 -6.02
CA ASP A 286 15.66 23.07 -5.69
C ASP A 286 16.53 23.42 -6.90
N LEU A 287 16.48 22.57 -7.92
CA LEU A 287 17.17 22.79 -9.19
C LEU A 287 16.47 23.86 -10.05
N GLY A 288 17.19 24.44 -10.98
CA GLY A 288 16.63 25.25 -12.06
C GLY A 288 15.69 24.46 -12.97
N LYS A 289 14.64 25.08 -13.51
CA LYS A 289 13.59 24.37 -14.27
C LYS A 289 14.11 23.46 -15.38
N LYS A 290 15.14 23.87 -16.13
CA LYS A 290 15.75 23.05 -17.19
C LYS A 290 16.48 21.84 -16.60
N ASP A 291 17.17 22.05 -15.48
CA ASP A 291 17.95 21.00 -14.80
C ASP A 291 17.04 19.94 -14.17
N ARG A 292 15.82 20.33 -13.73
CA ARG A 292 14.79 19.39 -13.22
C ARG A 292 14.41 18.35 -14.26
N LEU A 293 14.20 18.75 -15.51
CA LEU A 293 13.85 17.81 -16.59
C LEU A 293 15.01 16.89 -16.92
N ALA A 294 16.23 17.44 -16.99
CA ALA A 294 17.43 16.64 -17.21
C ALA A 294 17.63 15.62 -16.06
N ARG A 295 17.47 16.08 -14.80
CA ARG A 295 17.57 15.23 -13.63
C ARG A 295 16.50 14.15 -13.61
N ALA A 296 15.23 14.46 -13.91
CA ALA A 296 14.16 13.48 -14.00
C ALA A 296 14.45 12.38 -15.04
N GLY A 297 15.05 12.75 -16.17
CA GLY A 297 15.52 11.81 -17.19
C GLY A 297 16.67 10.92 -16.69
N GLN A 298 17.67 11.51 -16.01
CA GLN A 298 18.80 10.77 -15.42
C GLN A 298 18.36 9.79 -14.33
N LEU A 299 17.41 10.20 -13.48
CA LEU A 299 16.83 9.37 -12.43
C LEU A 299 15.84 8.31 -12.97
N GLY A 300 15.61 8.25 -14.27
CA GLY A 300 14.68 7.28 -14.85
C GLY A 300 13.22 7.44 -14.40
N LEU A 301 12.81 8.61 -13.91
CA LEU A 301 11.45 8.84 -13.40
C LEU A 301 10.41 8.63 -14.50
N ARG A 302 9.74 7.50 -14.47
CA ARG A 302 8.74 7.10 -15.47
C ARG A 302 7.36 6.93 -14.85
N GLN A 303 6.32 7.27 -15.62
CA GLN A 303 4.92 7.29 -15.17
C GLN A 303 4.04 6.19 -15.81
N GLY A 304 4.60 5.17 -16.37
CA GLY A 304 3.84 4.08 -17.00
C GLY A 304 3.18 4.44 -18.35
N ASN A 305 2.74 5.68 -18.56
CA ASN A 305 2.23 6.13 -19.85
C ASN A 305 2.69 7.56 -20.23
N ARG A 306 2.63 7.87 -21.54
CA ARG A 306 3.13 9.14 -22.09
C ARG A 306 2.42 10.37 -21.53
N LEU A 307 1.12 10.31 -21.28
CA LEU A 307 0.35 11.46 -20.79
C LEU A 307 0.74 11.79 -19.33
N LEU A 308 0.82 10.79 -18.47
CA LEU A 308 1.28 10.98 -17.09
C LEU A 308 2.71 11.50 -17.05
N GLN A 309 3.57 11.04 -17.97
CA GLN A 309 4.93 11.55 -18.10
C GLN A 309 4.94 13.05 -18.45
N LEU A 310 4.07 13.49 -19.37
CA LEU A 310 3.93 14.91 -19.71
C LEU A 310 3.39 15.72 -18.52
N ILE A 311 2.47 15.17 -17.74
CA ILE A 311 1.95 15.81 -16.51
C ILE A 311 3.07 15.98 -15.48
N LEU A 312 3.92 14.96 -15.27
CA LEU A 312 5.09 15.05 -14.40
C LEU A 312 6.03 16.18 -14.86
N TYR A 313 6.36 16.21 -16.13
CA TYR A 313 7.24 17.29 -16.68
C TYR A 313 6.61 18.68 -16.54
N ALA A 314 5.31 18.83 -16.79
CA ALA A 314 4.60 20.08 -16.57
C ALA A 314 4.64 20.52 -15.11
N ARG A 315 4.51 19.60 -14.14
CA ARG A 315 4.67 19.90 -12.71
C ARG A 315 6.08 20.35 -12.36
N LEU A 316 7.11 19.66 -12.84
CA LEU A 316 8.51 20.05 -12.64
C LEU A 316 8.81 21.45 -13.17
N MET A 317 8.16 21.86 -14.27
CA MET A 317 8.35 23.18 -14.88
C MET A 317 7.54 24.30 -14.21
N THR A 318 6.42 23.97 -13.59
CA THR A 318 5.47 24.97 -13.05
C THR A 318 5.55 25.16 -11.54
N LEU A 319 6.00 24.15 -10.81
CA LEU A 319 6.14 24.24 -9.36
C LEU A 319 7.31 25.17 -8.99
N HIS A 320 7.07 26.03 -7.98
CA HIS A 320 8.12 26.86 -7.39
C HIS A 320 9.06 26.01 -6.53
N GLN A 321 10.28 26.47 -6.35
CA GLN A 321 11.23 25.97 -5.35
C GLN A 321 10.55 25.91 -3.97
N ARG A 322 11.00 25.05 -3.13
CA ARG A 322 10.54 24.92 -1.73
C ARG A 322 10.88 26.15 -0.91
#